data_abe10c047215f1af7a706ab93f5f7ade
#
_entry.id   abe10c047215f1af7a706ab93f5f7ade
#
_cell.length_a   1.000
_cell.length_b   1.000
_cell.length_c   1.000
_cell.angle_alpha   90.00
_cell.angle_beta   90.00
_cell.angle_gamma   90.00
#
_symmetry.space_group_name_H-M   'P 1'
#
loop_
_entity.id
_entity.type
_entity.pdbx_description
1 polymer ?
#
loop_
_entity_poly.entity_id
_entity_poly.type
_entity_poly.pdbx_seq_one_letter_code
_entity_poly.pdbx_strand_id
1 'polypeptide(L)'
;MKYMRYRNQEVKFESTAFRHISEHVTKAYPQEGCGVLLGKIPAEEVGFPGESEGSYLIQKVCPLTNHSDKSSAAVHFNIDPLEMYRIEKEAEKEGLTVLGVYHSHPDCKAVPSEEDGEYMIPGQFYLIVSVFCGQCDEKRGYIKDEATGEILEIVFTGQ
;
A
#
# COMPACT_ATOMS: atom_id res chain seq x y z
N MET A 1 -10.28 11.57 -6.16
CA MET A 1 -9.47 10.74 -5.24
C MET A 1 -8.55 11.62 -4.44
N LYS A 2 -8.73 11.66 -3.14
CA LYS A 2 -7.78 12.35 -2.28
C LYS A 2 -6.59 11.41 -2.08
N TYR A 3 -5.49 11.68 -2.78
CA TYR A 3 -4.27 10.94 -2.56
C TYR A 3 -3.60 11.42 -1.27
N MET A 4 -3.09 10.47 -0.50
CA MET A 4 -2.20 10.77 0.60
C MET A 4 -0.97 11.49 0.04
N ARG A 5 -0.80 12.76 0.42
CA ARG A 5 0.44 13.47 0.15
C ARG A 5 1.37 13.23 1.33
N TYR A 6 2.29 12.31 1.17
CA TYR A 6 3.30 12.06 2.19
C TYR A 6 4.15 13.30 2.43
N ARG A 7 4.16 13.79 3.67
CA ARG A 7 4.90 14.98 4.08
C ARG A 7 5.90 14.68 5.20
N ASN A 8 6.70 13.65 5.04
CA ASN A 8 7.68 13.18 6.05
C ASN A 8 7.06 12.77 7.40
N GLN A 9 5.79 12.46 7.42
CA GLN A 9 5.10 11.98 8.61
C GLN A 9 5.28 10.48 8.76
N GLU A 10 5.21 10.02 10.00
CA GLU A 10 5.32 8.60 10.31
C GLU A 10 4.11 7.81 9.76
N VAL A 11 4.38 6.63 9.23
CA VAL A 11 3.35 5.67 8.83
C VAL A 11 3.33 4.55 9.85
N LYS A 12 2.17 4.31 10.45
CA LYS A 12 1.96 3.24 11.44
C LYS A 12 0.93 2.25 10.92
N PHE A 13 1.22 0.97 11.14
CA PHE A 13 0.26 -0.10 10.87
C PHE A 13 -0.27 -0.66 12.18
N GLU A 14 -1.57 -0.83 12.29
CA GLU A 14 -2.13 -1.65 13.35
C GLU A 14 -1.74 -3.12 13.14
N SER A 15 -1.57 -3.86 14.22
CA SER A 15 -1.15 -5.27 14.19
C SER A 15 -2.09 -6.16 13.36
N THR A 16 -3.39 -5.89 13.43
CA THR A 16 -4.40 -6.60 12.64
C THR A 16 -4.24 -6.36 11.14
N ALA A 17 -3.90 -5.14 10.73
CA ALA A 17 -3.64 -4.81 9.33
C ALA A 17 -2.44 -5.59 8.79
N PHE A 18 -1.33 -5.63 9.52
CA PHE A 18 -0.16 -6.43 9.14
C PHE A 18 -0.45 -7.91 9.03
N ARG A 19 -1.19 -8.45 10.00
CA ARG A 19 -1.55 -9.86 9.98
C ARG A 19 -2.39 -10.21 8.75
N HIS A 20 -3.40 -9.39 8.43
CA HIS A 20 -4.24 -9.60 7.25
C HIS A 20 -3.47 -9.52 5.94
N ILE A 21 -2.51 -8.59 5.83
CA ILE A 21 -1.62 -8.51 4.66
C ILE A 21 -0.81 -9.81 4.53
N SER A 22 -0.17 -10.24 5.61
CA SER A 22 0.67 -11.44 5.61
C SER A 22 -0.12 -12.70 5.24
N GLU A 23 -1.31 -12.85 5.80
CA GLU A 23 -2.22 -13.97 5.50
C GLU A 23 -2.64 -13.97 4.03
N HIS A 24 -3.01 -12.80 3.51
CA HIS A 24 -3.46 -12.66 2.12
C HIS A 24 -2.35 -12.98 1.13
N VAL A 25 -1.17 -12.37 1.28
CA VAL A 25 -0.07 -12.55 0.32
C VAL A 25 0.54 -13.95 0.36
N THR A 26 0.55 -14.57 1.53
CA THR A 26 0.97 -15.98 1.70
C THR A 26 0.01 -16.91 0.99
N LYS A 27 -1.29 -16.66 1.12
CA LYS A 27 -2.34 -17.46 0.48
C LYS A 27 -2.36 -17.27 -1.03
N ALA A 28 -2.03 -16.07 -1.53
CA ALA A 28 -1.94 -15.79 -2.96
C ALA A 28 -0.75 -16.47 -3.64
N TYR A 29 0.33 -16.73 -2.90
CA TYR A 29 1.53 -17.36 -3.44
C TYR A 29 1.20 -18.65 -4.23
N PRO A 30 1.77 -18.93 -5.38
CA PRO A 30 2.92 -18.26 -6.03
C PRO A 30 2.56 -17.01 -6.86
N GLN A 31 1.33 -16.58 -6.81
CA GLN A 31 0.88 -15.38 -7.51
C GLN A 31 1.09 -14.14 -6.65
N GLU A 32 1.12 -12.99 -7.28
CA GLU A 32 1.20 -11.70 -6.65
C GLU A 32 -0.15 -11.35 -6.00
N GLY A 33 -0.15 -11.14 -4.67
CA GLY A 33 -1.30 -10.62 -3.96
C GLY A 33 -1.27 -9.10 -3.95
N CYS A 34 -2.41 -8.45 -4.03
CA CYS A 34 -2.51 -7.00 -3.94
C CYS A 34 -3.75 -6.57 -3.16
N GLY A 35 -3.73 -5.35 -2.67
CA GLY A 35 -4.84 -4.80 -1.92
C GLY A 35 -4.66 -3.32 -1.61
N VAL A 36 -5.66 -2.77 -0.95
CA VAL A 36 -5.75 -1.36 -0.59
C VAL A 36 -5.54 -1.19 0.90
N LEU A 37 -4.79 -0.17 1.27
CA LEU A 37 -4.52 0.23 2.65
C LEU A 37 -5.46 1.35 3.05
N LEU A 38 -6.24 1.13 4.09
CA LEU A 38 -7.24 2.08 4.59
C LEU A 38 -6.89 2.52 6.01
N GLY A 39 -7.12 3.78 6.29
CA GLY A 39 -6.84 4.30 7.62
C GLY A 39 -7.15 5.77 7.77
N LYS A 40 -6.44 6.39 8.70
CA LYS A 40 -6.64 7.79 9.07
C LYS A 40 -5.41 8.63 8.76
N ILE A 41 -5.65 9.80 8.21
CA ILE A 41 -4.63 10.83 8.03
C ILE A 41 -4.41 11.57 9.35
N PRO A 42 -3.23 12.16 9.57
CA PRO A 42 -2.98 12.99 10.74
C PRO A 42 -3.98 14.15 10.84
N ALA A 43 -4.43 14.44 12.04
CA ALA A 43 -5.41 15.50 12.27
C ALA A 43 -4.99 16.88 11.80
N GLU A 44 -3.70 17.11 11.70
CA GLU A 44 -3.09 18.39 11.29
C GLU A 44 -3.18 18.66 9.79
N GLU A 45 -3.43 17.66 8.96
CA GLU A 45 -3.69 17.90 7.54
C GLU A 45 -5.00 18.64 7.30
N VAL A 46 -5.83 18.75 8.32
CA VAL A 46 -7.16 19.35 8.22
C VAL A 46 -7.16 20.85 8.56
N GLY A 47 -6.10 21.44 9.07
CA GLY A 47 -6.26 22.78 9.58
C GLY A 47 -5.12 23.78 9.64
N PHE A 48 -3.86 23.45 9.86
CA PHE A 48 -2.80 24.48 10.02
C PHE A 48 -1.43 24.07 9.47
N PRO A 49 -0.75 24.97 8.73
CA PRO A 49 0.60 24.70 8.30
C PRO A 49 1.60 24.88 9.44
N GLY A 50 2.36 23.86 9.78
CA GLY A 50 3.62 24.02 10.49
C GLY A 50 3.95 23.16 11.69
N GLU A 51 3.03 22.40 12.27
CA GLU A 51 3.32 21.54 13.43
C GLU A 51 2.68 20.16 13.26
N SER A 52 3.39 19.25 12.61
CA SER A 52 2.88 17.91 12.38
C SER A 52 3.44 16.91 13.39
N GLU A 53 2.72 16.68 14.47
CA GLU A 53 2.95 15.55 15.37
C GLU A 53 1.97 14.39 15.10
N GLY A 54 1.50 14.24 13.87
CA GLY A 54 0.55 13.19 13.51
C GLY A 54 1.17 12.09 12.69
N SER A 55 0.59 10.90 12.78
CA SER A 55 0.98 9.74 11.99
C SER A 55 -0.16 9.32 11.07
N TYR A 56 0.20 8.82 9.90
CA TYR A 56 -0.74 8.06 9.09
C TYR A 56 -0.96 6.71 9.77
N LEU A 57 -2.20 6.35 10.04
CA LEU A 57 -2.52 5.11 10.74
C LEU A 57 -3.28 4.16 9.81
N ILE A 58 -2.62 3.09 9.40
CA ILE A 58 -3.24 2.05 8.57
C ILE A 58 -3.93 1.05 9.50
N GLN A 59 -5.27 1.01 9.42
CA GLN A 59 -6.12 0.25 10.32
C GLN A 59 -6.76 -0.96 9.65
N LYS A 60 -7.01 -0.86 8.36
CA LYS A 60 -7.75 -1.88 7.61
C LYS A 60 -7.11 -2.11 6.25
N VAL A 61 -7.18 -3.32 5.77
CA VAL A 61 -6.75 -3.67 4.43
C VAL A 61 -7.92 -4.27 3.66
N CYS A 62 -7.96 -3.99 2.38
CA CYS A 62 -8.95 -4.56 1.48
C CYS A 62 -8.24 -5.34 0.38
N PRO A 63 -8.20 -6.69 0.46
CA PRO A 63 -7.63 -7.50 -0.61
C PRO A 63 -8.37 -7.28 -1.92
N LEU A 64 -7.61 -7.22 -3.02
CA LEU A 64 -8.12 -7.07 -4.36
C LEU A 64 -7.94 -8.35 -5.16
N THR A 65 -8.80 -8.57 -6.13
CA THR A 65 -8.62 -9.64 -7.09
C THR A 65 -7.53 -9.23 -8.08
N ASN A 66 -6.55 -10.11 -8.29
CA ASN A 66 -5.53 -9.89 -9.31
C ASN A 66 -6.12 -10.25 -10.69
N HIS A 67 -6.35 -9.24 -11.51
CA HIS A 67 -6.90 -9.37 -12.87
C HIS A 67 -5.86 -9.55 -13.96
N SER A 68 -4.59 -9.65 -13.61
CA SER A 68 -3.54 -9.94 -14.56
C SER A 68 -3.73 -11.32 -15.19
N ASP A 69 -3.27 -11.50 -16.42
CA ASP A 69 -3.22 -12.79 -17.07
C ASP A 69 -2.47 -13.79 -16.17
N LYS A 70 -2.94 -15.03 -16.12
CA LYS A 70 -2.34 -16.10 -15.30
C LYS A 70 -0.87 -16.30 -15.55
N SER A 71 -0.38 -16.05 -16.77
CA SER A 71 1.03 -16.14 -17.12
C SER A 71 1.89 -15.03 -16.52
N SER A 72 1.28 -13.89 -16.23
CA SER A 72 1.94 -12.70 -15.66
C SER A 72 1.50 -12.37 -14.23
N ALA A 73 0.53 -13.10 -13.69
CA ALA A 73 -0.04 -12.85 -12.36
C ALA A 73 0.98 -12.97 -11.20
N ALA A 74 2.11 -13.64 -11.44
CA ALA A 74 3.20 -13.73 -10.47
C ALA A 74 4.13 -12.51 -10.46
N VAL A 75 4.05 -11.63 -11.45
CA VAL A 75 4.96 -10.48 -11.62
C VAL A 75 4.26 -9.14 -11.77
N HIS A 76 2.95 -9.17 -11.97
CA HIS A 76 2.18 -7.95 -12.10
C HIS A 76 0.77 -8.05 -11.53
N PHE A 77 0.18 -6.93 -11.14
CA PHE A 77 -1.22 -6.83 -10.77
C PHE A 77 -1.88 -5.67 -11.51
N ASN A 78 -3.18 -5.76 -11.67
CA ASN A 78 -3.99 -4.73 -12.31
C ASN A 78 -5.26 -4.49 -11.48
N ILE A 79 -5.44 -3.27 -11.03
CA ILE A 79 -6.59 -2.90 -10.20
C ILE A 79 -7.69 -2.34 -11.09
N ASP A 80 -8.89 -2.91 -10.98
CA ASP A 80 -10.08 -2.39 -11.65
C ASP A 80 -10.45 -1.02 -11.04
N PRO A 81 -10.51 0.06 -11.85
CA PRO A 81 -10.88 1.39 -11.35
C PRO A 81 -12.26 1.44 -10.68
N LEU A 82 -13.20 0.62 -11.12
CA LEU A 82 -14.53 0.53 -10.53
C LEU A 82 -14.49 -0.12 -9.14
N GLU A 83 -13.68 -1.16 -8.98
CA GLU A 83 -13.44 -1.80 -7.68
C GLU A 83 -12.82 -0.81 -6.70
N MET A 84 -11.81 -0.05 -7.15
CA MET A 84 -11.18 1.00 -6.35
C MET A 84 -12.19 2.06 -5.91
N TYR A 85 -13.04 2.52 -6.81
CA TYR A 85 -14.10 3.48 -6.50
C TYR A 85 -15.06 2.96 -5.42
N ARG A 86 -15.48 1.71 -5.51
CA ARG A 86 -16.34 1.08 -4.51
C ARG A 86 -15.68 1.01 -3.14
N ILE A 87 -14.39 0.67 -3.11
CA ILE A 87 -13.61 0.63 -1.87
C ILE A 87 -13.53 2.01 -1.22
N GLU A 88 -13.26 3.04 -2.01
CA GLU A 88 -13.23 4.43 -1.53
C GLU A 88 -14.56 4.83 -0.91
N LYS A 89 -15.68 4.50 -1.55
CA LYS A 89 -17.01 4.84 -1.05
C LYS A 89 -17.36 4.10 0.23
N GLU A 90 -17.03 2.83 0.33
CA GLU A 90 -17.23 2.07 1.57
C GLU A 90 -16.34 2.58 2.71
N ALA A 91 -15.07 2.92 2.40
CA ALA A 91 -14.16 3.50 3.37
C ALA A 91 -14.68 4.82 3.94
N GLU A 92 -15.20 5.70 3.09
CA GLU A 92 -15.80 6.97 3.51
C GLU A 92 -16.91 6.77 4.54
N LYS A 93 -17.75 5.76 4.38
CA LYS A 93 -18.81 5.42 5.33
C LYS A 93 -18.27 5.01 6.71
N GLU A 94 -17.10 4.41 6.74
CA GLU A 94 -16.42 4.00 7.98
C GLU A 94 -15.52 5.11 8.55
N GLY A 95 -15.47 6.28 7.93
CA GLY A 95 -14.57 7.36 8.31
C GLY A 95 -13.10 7.09 7.98
N LEU A 96 -12.84 6.19 7.01
CA LEU A 96 -11.51 5.83 6.58
C LEU A 96 -11.19 6.44 5.21
N THR A 97 -9.91 6.56 4.93
CA THR A 97 -9.36 7.08 3.68
C THR A 97 -8.44 6.04 3.06
N VAL A 98 -8.38 5.99 1.74
CA VAL A 98 -7.37 5.18 1.04
C VAL A 98 -6.01 5.84 1.23
N LEU A 99 -5.11 5.17 1.91
CA LEU A 99 -3.75 5.67 2.22
C LEU A 99 -2.69 5.13 1.27
N GLY A 100 -2.96 4.02 0.64
CA GLY A 100 -2.02 3.42 -0.29
C GLY A 100 -2.46 2.04 -0.75
N VAL A 101 -1.53 1.34 -1.35
CA VAL A 101 -1.74 -0.03 -1.82
C VAL A 101 -0.60 -0.92 -1.38
N TYR A 102 -0.84 -2.22 -1.34
CA TYR A 102 0.20 -3.21 -1.13
C TYR A 102 0.18 -4.25 -2.24
N HIS A 103 1.32 -4.81 -2.51
CA HIS A 103 1.45 -6.01 -3.33
C HIS A 103 2.63 -6.85 -2.88
N SER A 104 2.60 -8.12 -3.23
CA SER A 104 3.69 -9.04 -2.90
C SER A 104 4.56 -9.34 -4.11
N HIS A 105 5.83 -9.64 -3.81
CA HIS A 105 6.80 -10.14 -4.77
C HIS A 105 7.09 -11.61 -4.46
N PRO A 106 6.52 -12.55 -5.24
CA PRO A 106 6.81 -13.98 -5.05
C PRO A 106 8.26 -14.30 -5.40
N ASP A 107 8.98 -14.88 -4.44
CA ASP A 107 10.38 -15.32 -4.58
C ASP A 107 11.35 -14.21 -5.02
N CYS A 108 11.02 -12.95 -4.72
CA CYS A 108 11.82 -11.77 -5.01
C CYS A 108 11.89 -10.85 -3.78
N LYS A 109 12.87 -9.96 -3.77
CA LYS A 109 13.02 -8.96 -2.72
C LYS A 109 11.88 -7.93 -2.74
N ALA A 110 11.64 -7.28 -1.60
CA ALA A 110 10.65 -6.21 -1.45
C ALA A 110 11.17 -4.87 -2.01
N VAL A 111 11.56 -4.87 -3.27
CA VAL A 111 12.08 -3.70 -3.99
C VAL A 111 11.23 -3.45 -5.21
N PRO A 112 10.83 -2.20 -5.51
CA PRO A 112 10.04 -1.91 -6.69
C PRO A 112 10.73 -2.38 -7.97
N SER A 113 9.99 -3.08 -8.83
CA SER A 113 10.45 -3.38 -10.18
C SER A 113 10.38 -2.12 -11.04
N GLU A 114 11.02 -2.14 -12.20
CA GLU A 114 10.90 -1.04 -13.17
C GLU A 114 9.44 -0.79 -13.54
N GLU A 115 8.68 -1.84 -13.75
CA GLU A 115 7.24 -1.77 -14.04
C GLU A 115 6.45 -1.20 -12.86
N ASP A 116 6.74 -1.62 -11.62
CA ASP A 116 6.12 -1.03 -10.43
C ASP A 116 6.30 0.48 -10.44
N GLY A 117 7.50 0.96 -10.72
CA GLY A 117 7.82 2.37 -10.78
C GLY A 117 7.02 3.15 -11.83
N GLU A 118 6.71 2.53 -12.96
CA GLU A 118 5.88 3.15 -14.01
C GLU A 118 4.43 3.34 -13.56
N TYR A 119 3.89 2.38 -12.79
CA TYR A 119 2.51 2.41 -12.31
C TYR A 119 2.31 3.16 -10.99
N MET A 120 3.38 3.45 -10.26
CA MET A 120 3.27 4.18 -8.99
C MET A 120 2.73 5.59 -9.19
N ILE A 121 1.68 5.91 -8.46
CA ILE A 121 1.11 7.25 -8.43
C ILE A 121 1.95 8.10 -7.47
N PRO A 122 2.49 9.26 -7.92
CA PRO A 122 3.28 10.12 -7.05
C PRO A 122 2.53 10.53 -5.78
N GLY A 123 3.21 10.48 -4.65
CA GLY A 123 2.68 10.85 -3.34
C GLY A 123 1.85 9.79 -2.64
N GLN A 124 1.54 8.67 -3.28
CA GLN A 124 0.82 7.56 -2.67
C GLN A 124 1.79 6.58 -2.00
N PHE A 125 1.42 6.04 -0.85
CA PHE A 125 2.21 5.03 -0.13
C PHE A 125 2.02 3.64 -0.76
N TYR A 126 3.14 2.93 -0.95
CA TYR A 126 3.16 1.57 -1.48
C TYR A 126 3.90 0.66 -0.52
N LEU A 127 3.27 -0.42 -0.11
CA LEU A 127 3.91 -1.48 0.66
C LEU A 127 4.20 -2.65 -0.26
N ILE A 128 5.46 -3.07 -0.31
CA ILE A 128 5.88 -4.27 -1.02
C ILE A 128 6.27 -5.34 -0.01
N VAL A 129 5.75 -6.54 -0.20
CA VAL A 129 5.95 -7.67 0.69
C VAL A 129 6.62 -8.80 -0.09
N SER A 130 7.81 -9.21 0.33
CA SER A 130 8.45 -10.39 -0.26
C SER A 130 7.88 -11.67 0.35
N VAL A 131 7.59 -12.66 -0.50
CA VAL A 131 7.08 -13.97 -0.11
C VAL A 131 7.97 -15.04 -0.74
N PHE A 132 8.87 -15.61 0.06
CA PHE A 132 9.79 -16.65 -0.39
C PHE A 132 9.27 -18.03 -0.01
N CYS A 133 9.14 -18.91 -0.99
CA CYS A 133 8.68 -20.29 -0.78
C CYS A 133 7.37 -20.35 0.05
N GLY A 134 6.46 -19.41 -0.21
CA GLY A 134 5.16 -19.36 0.47
C GLY A 134 5.19 -18.75 1.87
N GLN A 135 6.31 -18.18 2.29
CA GLN A 135 6.45 -17.52 3.59
C GLN A 135 6.74 -16.04 3.45
N CYS A 136 6.00 -15.24 4.18
CA CYS A 136 6.20 -13.80 4.25
C CYS A 136 7.56 -13.50 4.88
N ASP A 137 8.38 -12.72 4.21
CA ASP A 137 9.74 -12.39 4.64
C ASP A 137 9.84 -10.90 4.99
N GLU A 138 10.05 -10.04 4.02
CA GLU A 138 10.33 -8.64 4.23
C GLU A 138 9.17 -7.75 3.77
N LYS A 139 8.94 -6.64 4.49
CA LYS A 139 7.99 -5.60 4.11
C LYS A 139 8.72 -4.27 4.05
N ARG A 140 8.60 -3.58 2.92
CA ARG A 140 9.18 -2.25 2.73
C ARG A 140 8.15 -1.28 2.15
N GLY A 141 8.21 -0.03 2.61
CA GLY A 141 7.33 1.04 2.15
C GLY A 141 8.04 1.99 1.21
N TYR A 142 7.32 2.48 0.22
CA TYR A 142 7.85 3.38 -0.81
C TYR A 142 6.85 4.46 -1.17
N ILE A 143 7.37 5.59 -1.61
CA ILE A 143 6.62 6.62 -2.33
C ILE A 143 7.37 7.02 -3.59
N LYS A 144 6.64 7.54 -4.57
CA LYS A 144 7.23 8.23 -5.72
C LYS A 144 7.15 9.72 -5.47
N ASP A 145 8.28 10.40 -5.49
CA ASP A 145 8.34 11.84 -5.26
C ASP A 145 7.64 12.61 -6.39
N GLU A 146 6.76 13.54 -6.04
CA GLU A 146 5.98 14.30 -7.01
C GLU A 146 6.83 15.25 -7.87
N ALA A 147 7.92 15.77 -7.30
CA ALA A 147 8.77 16.74 -7.98
C ALA A 147 9.82 16.09 -8.87
N THR A 148 10.45 15.00 -8.40
CA THR A 148 11.59 14.37 -9.07
C THR A 148 11.25 13.09 -9.82
N GLY A 149 10.14 12.44 -9.46
CA GLY A 149 9.79 11.12 -9.98
C GLY A 149 10.62 9.99 -9.38
N GLU A 150 11.51 10.28 -8.42
CA GLU A 150 12.30 9.27 -7.74
C GLU A 150 11.46 8.44 -6.78
N ILE A 151 11.78 7.16 -6.66
CA ILE A 151 11.16 6.26 -5.71
C ILE A 151 11.99 6.28 -4.43
N LEU A 152 11.36 6.68 -3.33
CA LEU A 152 11.98 6.81 -2.03
C LEU A 152 11.45 5.75 -1.08
N GLU A 153 12.34 5.11 -0.35
CA GLU A 153 11.94 4.19 0.72
C GLU A 153 11.47 4.96 1.94
N ILE A 154 10.33 4.54 2.49
CA ILE A 154 9.71 5.17 3.65
C ILE A 154 9.75 4.18 4.81
N VAL A 155 10.33 4.62 5.92
CA VAL A 155 10.32 3.85 7.15
C VAL A 155 8.92 3.92 7.78
N PHE A 156 8.42 2.79 8.22
CA PHE A 156 7.14 2.68 8.89
C PHE A 156 7.27 1.79 10.12
N THR A 157 6.31 1.90 11.02
CA THR A 157 6.22 1.05 12.21
C THR A 157 5.00 0.14 12.11
N GLY A 158 5.12 -1.08 12.60
CA GLY A 158 4.03 -2.04 12.69
C GLY A 158 4.20 -2.90 13.93
N GLN A 159 3.09 -3.27 14.51
CA GLN A 159 3.07 -4.12 15.70
C GLN A 159 2.74 -5.56 15.35
#